data_6b78e21a35cce31b1739bbb1d9f74f38
#
_entry.id   6b78e21a35cce31b1739bbb1d9f74f38
#
_cell.length_a   1.000
_cell.length_b   1.000
_cell.length_c   1.000
_cell.angle_alpha   90.00
_cell.angle_beta   90.00
_cell.angle_gamma   90.00
#
_symmetry.space_group_name_H-M   'P 1'
#
loop_
_entity.id
_entity.type
_entity.pdbx_description
1 polymer ?
#
loop_
_entity_poly.entity_id
_entity_poly.type
_entity_poly.pdbx_seq_one_letter_code
_entity_poly.pdbx_strand_id
1 'polypeptide(L)'
;MLEKVAVLALPPVAVFELGVLCELFGYDRTDEGLPAYEFSVCSVGGRPVRTHAGFSLSPSHDLTPAEDADLVAVVPNNDDQDPDPEVLEVLRRAHARGAWVMSVCTGAFALGAAGLLDGRRCTTHWRHTDRLAARFPTARVDPDVLYVADGNILTSAGTAAAVDCGLHLIRQEQGSAVATQIARRMVMPPHRDGGQAQFIETPLQPIQCETLQPVLAAVMASLDRPHSVETMAAQAHMAPRTFARRFRAETGATPHDWLTNQRVLLARRLLEDSELGVDTIAVRCGFGSAATLRHHFGHRLGTTPQAYRSTFKTRAA
;
A
#
# COMPACT_ATOMS: atom_id res chain seq x y z
N MET A 1 -15.44 -9.95 -10.63
CA MET A 1 -15.75 -9.01 -9.52
C MET A 1 -15.31 -9.69 -8.24
N LEU A 2 -14.68 -9.00 -7.34
CA LEU A 2 -14.14 -9.58 -6.10
C LEU A 2 -15.29 -9.83 -5.11
N GLU A 3 -15.59 -11.09 -4.84
CA GLU A 3 -16.66 -11.54 -3.93
C GLU A 3 -16.12 -12.52 -2.87
N LYS A 4 -15.25 -13.47 -3.27
CA LYS A 4 -14.70 -14.50 -2.40
C LYS A 4 -13.22 -14.26 -2.11
N VAL A 5 -12.85 -14.23 -0.84
CA VAL A 5 -11.50 -13.97 -0.37
C VAL A 5 -11.04 -15.08 0.56
N ALA A 6 -9.96 -15.76 0.21
CA ALA A 6 -9.32 -16.76 1.04
C ALA A 6 -7.93 -16.28 1.49
N VAL A 7 -7.67 -16.32 2.79
CA VAL A 7 -6.39 -15.95 3.38
C VAL A 7 -5.70 -17.19 3.94
N LEU A 8 -4.53 -17.51 3.40
CA LEU A 8 -3.72 -18.66 3.81
C LEU A 8 -2.86 -18.28 5.01
N ALA A 9 -3.19 -18.85 6.17
CA ALA A 9 -2.48 -18.66 7.42
C ALA A 9 -1.39 -19.73 7.58
N LEU A 10 -0.15 -19.38 7.25
CA LEU A 10 1.01 -20.26 7.34
C LEU A 10 1.74 -20.05 8.68
N PRO A 11 2.07 -21.10 9.45
CA PRO A 11 2.74 -20.95 10.72
C PRO A 11 4.24 -20.59 10.56
N PRO A 12 4.80 -19.75 11.44
CA PRO A 12 4.13 -18.93 12.45
C PRO A 12 3.52 -17.68 11.82
N VAL A 13 2.21 -17.48 12.02
CA VAL A 13 1.44 -16.39 11.39
C VAL A 13 1.84 -15.04 11.95
N ALA A 14 2.05 -14.07 11.09
CA ALA A 14 2.18 -12.67 11.45
C ALA A 14 0.79 -12.05 11.69
N VAL A 15 0.51 -11.76 12.96
CA VAL A 15 -0.85 -11.38 13.42
C VAL A 15 -1.30 -10.03 12.85
N PHE A 16 -0.37 -9.07 12.73
CA PHE A 16 -0.71 -7.74 12.23
C PHE A 16 -1.19 -7.81 10.77
N GLU A 17 -0.45 -8.51 9.93
CA GLU A 17 -0.76 -8.64 8.51
C GLU A 17 -2.04 -9.45 8.27
N LEU A 18 -2.28 -10.49 9.09
CA LEU A 18 -3.57 -11.18 9.07
C LEU A 18 -4.69 -10.23 9.46
N GLY A 19 -4.51 -9.43 10.52
CA GLY A 19 -5.46 -8.42 10.97
C GLY A 19 -5.79 -7.39 9.89
N VAL A 20 -4.79 -6.96 9.10
CA VAL A 20 -5.00 -6.05 7.95
C VAL A 20 -5.94 -6.67 6.92
N LEU A 21 -5.74 -7.94 6.55
CA LEU A 21 -6.60 -8.62 5.58
C LEU A 21 -8.01 -8.88 6.14
N CYS A 22 -8.12 -9.22 7.43
CA CYS A 22 -9.40 -9.32 8.12
C CYS A 22 -10.15 -7.99 8.12
N GLU A 23 -9.46 -6.88 8.39
CA GLU A 23 -10.07 -5.54 8.39
C GLU A 23 -10.49 -5.10 6.98
N LEU A 24 -9.69 -5.38 5.96
CA LEU A 24 -10.00 -5.00 4.58
C LEU A 24 -11.18 -5.80 4.00
N PHE A 25 -11.20 -7.13 4.23
CA PHE A 25 -12.09 -8.06 3.51
C PHE A 25 -13.02 -8.86 4.43
N GLY A 26 -12.70 -9.02 5.70
CA GLY A 26 -13.48 -9.86 6.62
C GLY A 26 -14.55 -9.12 7.41
N TYR A 27 -14.59 -7.80 7.31
CA TYR A 27 -15.54 -6.99 8.08
C TYR A 27 -16.79 -6.71 7.23
N ASP A 28 -17.96 -7.09 7.72
CA ASP A 28 -19.24 -6.74 7.08
C ASP A 28 -19.51 -5.24 7.24
N ARG A 29 -19.70 -4.56 6.11
CA ARG A 29 -19.96 -3.11 6.01
C ARG A 29 -21.18 -2.83 5.12
N THR A 30 -22.07 -3.79 5.00
CA THR A 30 -23.27 -3.65 4.17
C THR A 30 -24.23 -2.58 4.68
N ASP A 31 -24.23 -2.33 5.99
CA ASP A 31 -24.94 -1.22 6.63
C ASP A 31 -24.45 0.17 6.18
N GLU A 32 -23.22 0.27 5.70
CA GLU A 32 -22.63 1.48 5.13
C GLU A 32 -22.75 1.53 3.59
N GLY A 33 -23.45 0.57 2.98
CA GLY A 33 -23.58 0.43 1.53
C GLY A 33 -22.30 -0.02 0.83
N LEU A 34 -21.39 -0.65 1.56
CA LEU A 34 -20.17 -1.25 1.04
C LEU A 34 -20.38 -2.73 0.73
N PRO A 35 -19.60 -3.30 -0.20
CA PRO A 35 -19.69 -4.72 -0.50
C PRO A 35 -19.25 -5.58 0.70
N ALA A 36 -19.95 -6.69 0.91
CA ALA A 36 -19.49 -7.78 1.75
C ALA A 36 -18.69 -8.79 0.92
N TYR A 37 -17.70 -9.41 1.53
CA TYR A 37 -16.96 -10.51 0.93
C TYR A 37 -17.25 -11.81 1.67
N GLU A 38 -17.33 -12.92 0.94
CA GLU A 38 -17.22 -14.25 1.52
C GLU A 38 -15.75 -14.46 1.93
N PHE A 39 -15.44 -14.17 3.20
CA PHE A 39 -14.09 -14.14 3.72
C PHE A 39 -13.77 -15.40 4.52
N SER A 40 -12.68 -16.07 4.17
CA SER A 40 -12.22 -17.28 4.84
C SER A 40 -10.75 -17.19 5.22
N VAL A 41 -10.42 -17.51 6.48
CA VAL A 41 -9.04 -17.78 6.91
C VAL A 41 -8.83 -19.30 6.87
N CYS A 42 -7.83 -19.73 6.12
CA CYS A 42 -7.57 -21.12 5.79
C CYS A 42 -6.23 -21.58 6.34
N SER A 43 -6.15 -22.84 6.77
CA SER A 43 -4.90 -23.50 7.14
C SER A 43 -4.84 -24.93 6.58
N VAL A 44 -3.66 -25.50 6.45
CA VAL A 44 -3.49 -26.87 5.96
C VAL A 44 -4.25 -27.86 6.87
N GLY A 45 -5.23 -28.55 6.30
CA GLY A 45 -6.10 -29.49 6.99
C GLY A 45 -6.98 -28.87 8.09
N GLY A 46 -7.25 -27.55 8.04
CA GLY A 46 -8.05 -26.85 9.06
C GLY A 46 -7.46 -26.85 10.47
N ARG A 47 -6.15 -27.11 10.58
CA ARG A 47 -5.48 -27.27 11.88
C ARG A 47 -5.15 -25.90 12.49
N PRO A 48 -5.13 -25.82 13.85
CA PRO A 48 -4.64 -24.64 14.54
C PRO A 48 -3.22 -24.27 14.12
N VAL A 49 -2.96 -22.98 13.91
CA VAL A 49 -1.67 -22.46 13.52
C VAL A 49 -1.08 -21.54 14.60
N ARG A 50 0.20 -21.70 14.87
CA ARG A 50 0.93 -20.87 15.82
C ARG A 50 1.16 -19.48 15.22
N THR A 51 1.12 -18.46 16.06
CA THR A 51 1.53 -17.10 15.72
C THR A 51 2.94 -16.82 16.26
N HIS A 52 3.62 -15.83 15.70
CA HIS A 52 4.88 -15.35 16.26
C HIS A 52 4.72 -14.59 17.58
N ALA A 53 3.47 -14.23 17.94
CA ALA A 53 3.13 -13.51 19.17
C ALA A 53 2.87 -14.42 20.38
N GLY A 54 3.08 -15.75 20.26
CA GLY A 54 3.02 -16.69 21.37
C GLY A 54 1.64 -17.29 21.67
N PHE A 55 0.64 -17.06 20.81
CA PHE A 55 -0.66 -17.74 20.87
C PHE A 55 -0.94 -18.49 19.57
N SER A 56 -2.03 -19.26 19.53
CA SER A 56 -2.47 -19.97 18.34
C SER A 56 -3.80 -19.44 17.83
N LEU A 57 -3.98 -19.51 16.51
CA LEU A 57 -5.25 -19.26 15.82
C LEU A 57 -5.85 -20.62 15.44
N SER A 58 -7.18 -20.71 15.43
CA SER A 58 -7.92 -21.86 14.93
C SER A 58 -8.77 -21.43 13.73
N PRO A 59 -8.21 -21.43 12.51
CA PRO A 59 -8.99 -21.17 11.31
C PRO A 59 -10.16 -22.15 11.20
N SER A 60 -11.31 -21.67 10.70
CA SER A 60 -12.50 -22.52 10.56
C SER A 60 -12.47 -23.38 9.29
N HIS A 61 -11.51 -23.14 8.41
CA HIS A 61 -11.44 -23.77 7.09
C HIS A 61 -10.06 -24.40 6.84
N ASP A 62 -10.09 -25.50 6.11
CA ASP A 62 -8.93 -26.01 5.38
C ASP A 62 -8.67 -25.16 4.13
N LEU A 63 -7.93 -25.67 3.15
CA LEU A 63 -7.61 -24.92 1.93
C LEU A 63 -8.75 -24.90 0.89
N THR A 64 -9.86 -25.59 1.11
CA THR A 64 -10.97 -25.71 0.16
C THR A 64 -11.54 -24.35 -0.30
N PRO A 65 -11.77 -23.33 0.58
CA PRO A 65 -12.27 -22.03 0.10
C PRO A 65 -11.34 -21.33 -0.87
N ALA A 66 -10.04 -21.63 -0.85
CA ALA A 66 -9.09 -21.04 -1.78
C ALA A 66 -9.19 -21.62 -3.21
N GLU A 67 -9.91 -22.71 -3.41
CA GLU A 67 -10.08 -23.35 -4.72
C GLU A 67 -10.99 -22.56 -5.66
N ASP A 68 -11.95 -21.78 -5.14
CA ASP A 68 -12.87 -20.96 -5.93
C ASP A 68 -12.85 -19.46 -5.57
N ALA A 69 -11.97 -19.05 -4.65
CA ALA A 69 -11.82 -17.64 -4.26
C ALA A 69 -11.36 -16.75 -5.42
N ASP A 70 -11.88 -15.54 -5.50
CA ASP A 70 -11.45 -14.50 -6.44
C ASP A 70 -10.11 -13.87 -6.03
N LEU A 71 -9.80 -13.91 -4.74
CA LEU A 71 -8.53 -13.51 -4.16
C LEU A 71 -8.01 -14.60 -3.22
N VAL A 72 -6.79 -15.06 -3.48
CA VAL A 72 -6.03 -15.87 -2.53
C VAL A 72 -4.86 -15.05 -2.00
N ALA A 73 -4.88 -14.74 -0.71
CA ALA A 73 -3.84 -13.94 -0.05
C ALA A 73 -2.99 -14.81 0.90
N VAL A 74 -1.66 -14.61 0.84
CA VAL A 74 -0.72 -15.28 1.74
C VAL A 74 -0.18 -14.30 2.76
N VAL A 75 -0.40 -14.57 4.05
CA VAL A 75 0.21 -13.81 5.14
C VAL A 75 1.64 -14.26 5.39
N PRO A 76 2.51 -13.38 5.95
CA PRO A 76 3.88 -13.76 6.24
C PRO A 76 3.96 -14.89 7.27
N ASN A 77 4.90 -15.79 7.01
CA ASN A 77 5.30 -16.83 7.93
C ASN A 77 6.75 -16.61 8.26
N ASN A 78 7.44 -16.12 8.88
CA ASN A 78 8.88 -15.93 9.14
C ASN A 78 9.68 -17.24 9.19
N ASP A 79 9.25 -18.24 8.43
CA ASP A 79 9.93 -19.51 8.28
C ASP A 79 10.80 -19.50 7.02
N ASP A 80 11.99 -20.09 7.11
CA ASP A 80 12.91 -20.23 5.97
C ASP A 80 12.58 -21.45 5.09
N GLN A 81 11.65 -22.28 5.53
CA GLN A 81 11.21 -23.46 4.80
C GLN A 81 10.15 -23.11 3.74
N ASP A 82 10.12 -23.91 2.69
CA ASP A 82 9.03 -23.83 1.72
C ASP A 82 7.70 -24.23 2.38
N PRO A 83 6.60 -23.56 2.02
CA PRO A 83 5.28 -23.96 2.45
C PRO A 83 4.96 -25.39 2.04
N ASP A 84 3.96 -25.98 2.71
CA ASP A 84 3.42 -27.26 2.35
C ASP A 84 3.11 -27.33 0.83
N PRO A 85 3.47 -28.43 0.14
CA PRO A 85 3.19 -28.59 -1.29
C PRO A 85 1.72 -28.35 -1.67
N GLU A 86 0.78 -28.64 -0.79
CA GLU A 86 -0.65 -28.36 -0.97
C GLU A 86 -0.93 -26.87 -1.11
N VAL A 87 -0.26 -26.02 -0.31
CA VAL A 87 -0.35 -24.56 -0.40
C VAL A 87 0.17 -24.06 -1.75
N LEU A 88 1.32 -24.57 -2.19
CA LEU A 88 1.92 -24.21 -3.47
C LEU A 88 1.00 -24.55 -4.64
N GLU A 89 0.35 -25.70 -4.57
CA GLU A 89 -0.58 -26.15 -5.61
C GLU A 89 -1.86 -25.30 -5.63
N VAL A 90 -2.40 -24.93 -4.50
CA VAL A 90 -3.55 -24.00 -4.39
C VAL A 90 -3.21 -22.66 -5.01
N LEU A 91 -2.04 -22.10 -4.75
CA LEU A 91 -1.58 -20.83 -5.33
C LEU A 91 -1.47 -20.92 -6.87
N ARG A 92 -0.90 -21.99 -7.39
CA ARG A 92 -0.80 -22.22 -8.86
C ARG A 92 -2.17 -22.32 -9.50
N ARG A 93 -3.09 -23.10 -8.90
CA ARG A 93 -4.47 -23.23 -9.41
C ARG A 93 -5.22 -21.92 -9.35
N ALA A 94 -5.11 -21.16 -8.27
CA ALA A 94 -5.71 -19.83 -8.16
C ALA A 94 -5.23 -18.91 -9.28
N HIS A 95 -3.92 -18.83 -9.50
CA HIS A 95 -3.34 -18.04 -10.58
C HIS A 95 -3.81 -18.49 -11.97
N ALA A 96 -3.80 -19.80 -12.22
CA ALA A 96 -4.16 -20.38 -13.53
C ALA A 96 -5.62 -20.10 -13.92
N ARG A 97 -6.56 -20.04 -12.96
CA ARG A 97 -7.96 -19.67 -13.22
C ARG A 97 -8.21 -18.16 -13.28
N GLY A 98 -7.17 -17.34 -13.13
CA GLY A 98 -7.26 -15.89 -13.24
C GLY A 98 -7.65 -15.16 -11.94
N ALA A 99 -7.70 -15.87 -10.80
CA ALA A 99 -7.89 -15.25 -9.50
C ALA A 99 -6.72 -14.33 -9.13
N TRP A 100 -6.97 -13.31 -8.34
CA TRP A 100 -5.91 -12.51 -7.74
C TRP A 100 -5.12 -13.36 -6.75
N VAL A 101 -3.80 -13.29 -6.82
CA VAL A 101 -2.91 -13.89 -5.81
C VAL A 101 -2.11 -12.78 -5.17
N MET A 102 -2.28 -12.62 -3.86
CA MET A 102 -1.64 -11.55 -3.10
C MET A 102 -0.69 -12.11 -2.06
N SER A 103 0.47 -11.53 -1.94
CA SER A 103 1.38 -11.77 -0.82
C SER A 103 1.64 -10.52 -0.01
N VAL A 104 1.74 -10.70 1.30
CA VAL A 104 2.10 -9.66 2.24
C VAL A 104 3.46 -9.98 2.83
N CYS A 105 4.41 -9.03 2.81
CA CYS A 105 5.74 -9.17 3.40
C CYS A 105 6.45 -10.47 2.91
N THR A 106 6.91 -11.33 3.83
CA THR A 106 7.57 -12.61 3.51
C THR A 106 6.65 -13.65 2.86
N GLY A 107 5.34 -13.42 2.77
CA GLY A 107 4.45 -14.24 1.94
C GLY A 107 4.87 -14.34 0.47
N ALA A 108 5.69 -13.40 -0.02
CA ALA A 108 6.28 -13.44 -1.36
C ALA A 108 7.16 -14.69 -1.59
N PHE A 109 7.76 -15.26 -0.55
CA PHE A 109 8.52 -16.50 -0.67
C PHE A 109 7.65 -17.70 -1.06
N ALA A 110 6.40 -17.74 -0.58
CA ALA A 110 5.45 -18.78 -1.00
C ALA A 110 5.08 -18.64 -2.49
N LEU A 111 4.90 -17.41 -2.98
CA LEU A 111 4.66 -17.16 -4.39
C LEU A 111 5.88 -17.54 -5.25
N GLY A 112 7.09 -17.24 -4.77
CA GLY A 112 8.33 -17.65 -5.42
C GLY A 112 8.48 -19.17 -5.49
N ALA A 113 8.23 -19.89 -4.39
CA ALA A 113 8.25 -21.35 -4.34
C ALA A 113 7.16 -22.00 -5.24
N ALA A 114 6.03 -21.32 -5.42
CA ALA A 114 5.01 -21.73 -6.38
C ALA A 114 5.39 -21.44 -7.85
N GLY A 115 6.51 -20.74 -8.15
CA GLY A 115 6.92 -20.33 -9.49
C GLY A 115 6.16 -19.14 -10.05
N LEU A 116 5.37 -18.46 -9.21
CA LEU A 116 4.50 -17.36 -9.66
C LEU A 116 5.22 -16.02 -9.81
N LEU A 117 6.47 -15.93 -9.37
CA LEU A 117 7.30 -14.71 -9.50
C LEU A 117 8.26 -14.75 -10.68
N ASP A 118 8.34 -15.86 -11.43
CA ASP A 118 9.27 -16.04 -12.54
C ASP A 118 9.03 -15.00 -13.64
N GLY A 119 10.06 -14.19 -13.92
CA GLY A 119 10.03 -13.12 -14.91
C GLY A 119 9.17 -11.90 -14.53
N ARG A 120 8.53 -11.89 -13.37
CA ARG A 120 7.62 -10.83 -12.93
C ARG A 120 8.31 -9.82 -12.03
N ARG A 121 7.78 -8.60 -12.03
CA ARG A 121 8.12 -7.61 -11.01
C ARG A 121 7.42 -8.00 -9.71
N CYS A 122 8.15 -7.89 -8.60
CA CYS A 122 7.63 -8.18 -7.27
C CYS A 122 8.36 -7.37 -6.20
N THR A 123 7.83 -7.37 -5.00
CA THR A 123 8.50 -6.82 -3.82
C THR A 123 8.21 -7.67 -2.58
N THR A 124 8.94 -7.40 -1.52
CA THR A 124 8.72 -7.91 -0.17
C THR A 124 9.20 -6.86 0.83
N HIS A 125 9.18 -7.17 2.11
CA HIS A 125 9.74 -6.29 3.13
C HIS A 125 11.24 -6.03 2.84
N TRP A 126 11.68 -4.78 2.95
CA TRP A 126 13.04 -4.32 2.61
C TRP A 126 14.15 -5.19 3.21
N ARG A 127 13.96 -5.73 4.42
CA ARG A 127 14.93 -6.64 5.07
C ARG A 127 15.12 -7.96 4.36
N HIS A 128 14.22 -8.33 3.46
CA HIS A 128 14.17 -9.63 2.82
C HIS A 128 14.30 -9.58 1.29
N THR A 129 14.45 -8.40 0.69
CA THR A 129 14.55 -8.22 -0.76
C THR A 129 15.74 -8.95 -1.36
N ASP A 130 16.93 -8.80 -0.77
CA ASP A 130 18.14 -9.49 -1.23
C ASP A 130 18.02 -11.00 -1.12
N ARG A 131 17.41 -11.50 -0.03
CA ARG A 131 17.14 -12.93 0.17
C ARG A 131 16.13 -13.46 -0.83
N LEU A 132 15.07 -12.70 -1.14
CA LEU A 132 14.09 -13.08 -2.15
C LEU A 132 14.73 -13.16 -3.53
N ALA A 133 15.51 -12.16 -3.93
CA ALA A 133 16.23 -12.13 -5.20
C ALA A 133 17.25 -13.27 -5.33
N ALA A 134 18.00 -13.56 -4.27
CA ALA A 134 18.95 -14.66 -4.25
C ALA A 134 18.28 -16.04 -4.36
N ARG A 135 17.12 -16.23 -3.74
CA ARG A 135 16.39 -17.50 -3.74
C ARG A 135 15.62 -17.73 -5.05
N PHE A 136 15.12 -16.67 -5.67
CA PHE A 136 14.35 -16.71 -6.92
C PHE A 136 14.95 -15.78 -7.96
N PRO A 137 16.05 -16.17 -8.60
CA PRO A 137 16.84 -15.27 -9.46
C PRO A 137 16.13 -14.86 -10.76
N THR A 138 15.05 -15.52 -11.12
CA THR A 138 14.18 -15.16 -12.26
C THR A 138 13.20 -14.06 -11.90
N ALA A 139 12.92 -13.81 -10.62
CA ALA A 139 12.05 -12.73 -10.16
C ALA A 139 12.74 -11.37 -10.27
N ARG A 140 11.99 -10.33 -10.65
CA ARG A 140 12.47 -8.94 -10.72
C ARG A 140 12.10 -8.20 -9.44
N VAL A 141 12.88 -8.41 -8.38
CA VAL A 141 12.61 -7.84 -7.06
C VAL A 141 12.90 -6.35 -7.06
N ASP A 142 11.92 -5.54 -6.69
CA ASP A 142 12.03 -4.09 -6.52
C ASP A 142 12.04 -3.77 -5.02
N PRO A 143 13.18 -3.35 -4.45
CA PRO A 143 13.32 -3.10 -3.01
C PRO A 143 12.70 -1.76 -2.55
N ASP A 144 12.47 -0.84 -3.48
CA ASP A 144 12.18 0.56 -3.18
C ASP A 144 10.68 0.91 -3.24
N VAL A 145 9.78 -0.10 -3.31
CA VAL A 145 8.36 0.13 -3.51
C VAL A 145 7.50 -0.47 -2.38
N LEU A 146 6.32 0.11 -2.13
CA LEU A 146 5.39 -0.40 -1.12
C LEU A 146 4.68 -1.68 -1.59
N TYR A 147 4.29 -1.72 -2.85
CA TYR A 147 3.68 -2.88 -3.48
C TYR A 147 3.87 -2.86 -4.99
N VAL A 148 3.78 -4.03 -5.59
CA VAL A 148 3.80 -4.25 -7.04
C VAL A 148 2.56 -5.02 -7.44
N ALA A 149 1.92 -4.56 -8.53
CA ALA A 149 0.91 -5.30 -9.27
C ALA A 149 1.51 -5.72 -10.63
N ASP A 150 1.56 -7.01 -10.91
CA ASP A 150 2.05 -7.57 -12.18
C ASP A 150 1.07 -8.65 -12.66
N GLY A 151 0.18 -8.29 -13.59
CA GLY A 151 -0.96 -9.09 -13.96
C GLY A 151 -1.93 -9.26 -12.78
N ASN A 152 -2.27 -10.48 -12.44
CA ASN A 152 -3.10 -10.85 -11.29
C ASN A 152 -2.26 -11.23 -10.04
N ILE A 153 -0.97 -10.90 -10.03
CA ILE A 153 -0.08 -11.09 -8.87
C ILE A 153 0.14 -9.75 -8.17
N LEU A 154 -0.13 -9.73 -6.86
CA LEU A 154 0.10 -8.59 -6.00
C LEU A 154 1.14 -8.97 -4.93
N THR A 155 2.18 -8.17 -4.78
CA THR A 155 3.18 -8.36 -3.73
C THR A 155 3.38 -7.05 -2.98
N SER A 156 3.46 -7.10 -1.65
CA SER A 156 3.64 -5.90 -0.84
C SER A 156 4.77 -6.04 0.19
N ALA A 157 5.32 -4.90 0.60
CA ALA A 157 6.32 -4.80 1.64
C ALA A 157 5.82 -5.26 3.03
N GLY A 158 4.53 -5.48 3.16
CA GLY A 158 3.93 -5.88 4.44
C GLY A 158 3.65 -4.71 5.38
N THR A 159 3.29 -5.03 6.62
CA THR A 159 2.88 -4.04 7.63
C THR A 159 1.88 -3.01 7.07
N ALA A 160 2.14 -1.72 7.23
CA ALA A 160 1.26 -0.67 6.70
C ALA A 160 1.10 -0.68 5.17
N ALA A 161 2.09 -1.18 4.41
CA ALA A 161 2.00 -1.30 2.95
C ALA A 161 1.01 -2.39 2.49
N ALA A 162 0.65 -3.33 3.37
CA ALA A 162 -0.40 -4.32 3.09
C ALA A 162 -1.77 -3.64 2.92
N VAL A 163 -2.04 -2.61 3.72
CA VAL A 163 -3.27 -1.80 3.59
C VAL A 163 -3.33 -1.12 2.23
N ASP A 164 -2.22 -0.51 1.78
CA ASP A 164 -2.18 0.18 0.49
C ASP A 164 -2.38 -0.78 -0.68
N CYS A 165 -1.76 -1.96 -0.61
CA CYS A 165 -1.91 -3.01 -1.62
C CYS A 165 -3.37 -3.52 -1.68
N GLY A 166 -3.99 -3.79 -0.54
CA GLY A 166 -5.38 -4.23 -0.48
C GLY A 166 -6.35 -3.14 -0.95
N LEU A 167 -6.15 -1.88 -0.55
CA LEU A 167 -6.93 -0.75 -1.04
C LEU A 167 -6.74 -0.52 -2.55
N HIS A 168 -5.55 -0.80 -3.09
CA HIS A 168 -5.31 -0.78 -4.53
C HIS A 168 -6.17 -1.82 -5.25
N LEU A 169 -6.20 -3.06 -4.76
CA LEU A 169 -7.05 -4.11 -5.33
C LEU A 169 -8.53 -3.75 -5.26
N ILE A 170 -9.03 -3.31 -4.11
CA ILE A 170 -10.43 -2.88 -3.94
C ILE A 170 -10.76 -1.74 -4.92
N ARG A 171 -9.82 -0.82 -5.13
CA ARG A 171 -10.01 0.28 -6.09
C ARG A 171 -10.13 -0.22 -7.53
N GLN A 172 -9.34 -1.21 -7.90
CA GLN A 172 -9.41 -1.81 -9.24
C GLN A 172 -10.73 -2.57 -9.45
N GLU A 173 -11.16 -3.36 -8.48
CA GLU A 173 -12.32 -4.24 -8.61
C GLU A 173 -13.66 -3.54 -8.36
N GLN A 174 -13.71 -2.58 -7.44
CA GLN A 174 -14.94 -2.00 -6.92
C GLN A 174 -14.99 -0.47 -7.00
N GLY A 175 -13.92 0.13 -7.49
CA GLY A 175 -13.83 1.57 -7.73
C GLY A 175 -13.30 2.38 -6.55
N SER A 176 -12.95 3.62 -6.86
CA SER A 176 -12.28 4.53 -5.92
C SER A 176 -13.15 4.94 -4.74
N ALA A 177 -14.47 5.00 -4.91
CA ALA A 177 -15.40 5.37 -3.85
C ALA A 177 -15.38 4.34 -2.71
N VAL A 178 -15.50 3.06 -3.04
CA VAL A 178 -15.45 1.96 -2.06
C VAL A 178 -14.12 1.94 -1.33
N ALA A 179 -13.01 1.99 -2.06
CA ALA A 179 -11.68 2.01 -1.47
C ALA A 179 -11.47 3.22 -0.53
N THR A 180 -12.02 4.39 -0.87
CA THR A 180 -11.92 5.59 -0.05
C THR A 180 -12.72 5.48 1.25
N GLN A 181 -13.94 4.92 1.20
CA GLN A 181 -14.74 4.71 2.41
C GLN A 181 -14.08 3.73 3.37
N ILE A 182 -13.54 2.60 2.86
CA ILE A 182 -12.80 1.63 3.67
C ILE A 182 -11.56 2.28 4.29
N ALA A 183 -10.78 3.04 3.52
CA ALA A 183 -9.61 3.74 4.04
C ALA A 183 -9.94 4.74 5.14
N ARG A 184 -11.05 5.50 5.01
CA ARG A 184 -11.52 6.43 6.05
C ARG A 184 -11.86 5.70 7.34
N ARG A 185 -12.51 4.54 7.26
CA ARG A 185 -12.84 3.72 8.42
C ARG A 185 -11.60 3.19 9.12
N MET A 186 -10.58 2.82 8.35
CA MET A 186 -9.28 2.39 8.88
C MET A 186 -8.40 3.57 9.36
N VAL A 187 -8.92 4.81 9.33
CA VAL A 187 -8.18 6.03 9.69
C VAL A 187 -6.87 6.15 8.87
N MET A 188 -6.91 5.72 7.62
CA MET A 188 -5.77 5.73 6.70
C MET A 188 -5.98 6.71 5.54
N PRO A 189 -4.89 7.26 4.97
CA PRO A 189 -4.99 8.00 3.72
C PRO A 189 -5.60 7.10 2.64
N PRO A 190 -6.58 7.58 1.85
CA PRO A 190 -7.29 6.74 0.89
C PRO A 190 -6.43 6.25 -0.27
N HIS A 191 -5.23 6.79 -0.44
CA HIS A 191 -4.30 6.36 -1.48
C HIS A 191 -2.85 6.71 -1.11
N ARG A 192 -1.99 5.71 -1.11
CA ARG A 192 -0.54 5.84 -1.27
C ARG A 192 -0.12 5.14 -2.55
N ASP A 193 0.79 5.78 -3.31
CA ASP A 193 1.33 5.18 -4.53
C ASP A 193 2.21 3.97 -4.16
N GLY A 194 2.01 2.83 -4.83
CA GLY A 194 2.83 1.65 -4.65
C GLY A 194 4.32 1.89 -4.93
N GLY A 195 4.63 2.80 -5.84
CA GLY A 195 6.00 3.24 -6.12
C GLY A 195 6.64 4.14 -5.06
N GLN A 196 5.95 4.45 -3.95
CA GLN A 196 6.56 5.16 -2.83
C GLN A 196 7.57 4.23 -2.12
N ALA A 197 8.76 4.77 -1.83
CA ALA A 197 9.82 4.00 -1.17
C ALA A 197 9.40 3.49 0.23
N GLN A 198 9.82 2.28 0.56
CA GLN A 198 9.77 1.76 1.92
C GLN A 198 10.66 2.63 2.82
N PHE A 199 10.30 2.77 4.10
CA PHE A 199 11.19 3.36 5.10
C PHE A 199 12.34 2.40 5.37
N ILE A 200 13.43 2.55 4.64
CA ILE A 200 14.66 1.77 4.82
C ILE A 200 15.54 2.51 5.82
N GLU A 201 16.02 1.82 6.86
CA GLU A 201 17.08 2.33 7.70
C GLU A 201 18.37 2.46 6.85
N THR A 202 18.62 3.65 6.33
CA THR A 202 19.99 4.02 6.00
C THR A 202 20.73 4.08 7.34
N PRO A 203 21.92 3.43 7.50
CA PRO A 203 22.66 3.51 8.74
C PRO A 203 22.90 4.98 9.09
N LEU A 204 22.13 5.48 10.03
CA LEU A 204 22.35 6.81 10.59
C LEU A 204 23.64 6.73 11.40
N GLN A 205 24.70 7.38 10.94
CA GLN A 205 25.76 7.76 11.85
C GLN A 205 25.10 8.54 12.99
N PRO A 206 25.49 8.33 14.25
CA PRO A 206 24.88 9.01 15.38
C PRO A 206 25.16 10.52 15.28
N ILE A 207 24.27 11.23 14.63
CA ILE A 207 24.24 12.68 14.62
C ILE A 207 23.17 13.07 15.64
N GLN A 208 23.52 13.99 16.53
CA GLN A 208 22.59 14.61 17.46
C GLN A 208 21.35 15.08 16.69
N CYS A 209 20.20 14.45 16.94
CA CYS A 209 19.03 14.56 16.08
C CYS A 209 18.19 15.79 16.43
N GLU A 210 18.40 16.86 15.70
CA GLU A 210 17.30 17.77 15.42
C GLU A 210 16.50 17.14 14.25
N THR A 211 15.29 16.68 14.49
CA THR A 211 14.42 16.10 13.45
C THR A 211 14.02 17.19 12.45
N LEU A 212 13.72 16.82 11.18
CA LEU A 212 13.19 17.78 10.19
C LEU A 212 11.71 18.13 10.45
N GLN A 213 11.10 17.62 11.51
CA GLN A 213 9.70 17.88 11.88
C GLN A 213 9.33 19.37 11.94
N PRO A 214 10.15 20.29 12.50
CA PRO A 214 9.82 21.70 12.47
C PRO A 214 9.73 22.27 11.05
N VAL A 215 10.62 21.85 10.15
CA VAL A 215 10.60 22.30 8.76
C VAL A 215 9.40 21.71 8.02
N LEU A 216 9.10 20.44 8.22
CA LEU A 216 7.91 19.80 7.64
C LEU A 216 6.63 20.48 8.11
N ALA A 217 6.51 20.78 9.39
CA ALA A 217 5.36 21.50 9.96
C ALA A 217 5.22 22.91 9.38
N ALA A 218 6.32 23.65 9.24
CA ALA A 218 6.32 24.99 8.65
C ALA A 218 5.89 24.98 7.18
N VAL A 219 6.35 24.01 6.38
CA VAL A 219 5.94 23.83 5.00
C VAL A 219 4.46 23.46 4.92
N MET A 220 3.99 22.54 5.76
CA MET A 220 2.56 22.15 5.80
C MET A 220 1.64 23.31 6.17
N ALA A 221 2.07 24.22 7.03
CA ALA A 221 1.31 25.42 7.40
C ALA A 221 1.23 26.48 6.29
N SER A 222 2.03 26.34 5.22
CA SER A 222 2.15 27.36 4.16
C SER A 222 2.31 26.76 2.75
N LEU A 223 1.53 25.70 2.45
CA LEU A 223 1.61 24.98 1.16
C LEU A 223 1.33 25.86 -0.07
N ASP A 224 0.59 26.96 0.12
CA ASP A 224 0.29 27.97 -0.89
C ASP A 224 1.52 28.78 -1.31
N ARG A 225 2.57 28.81 -0.49
CA ARG A 225 3.79 29.58 -0.72
C ARG A 225 4.85 28.78 -1.49
N PRO A 226 5.78 29.49 -2.18
CA PRO A 226 6.94 28.81 -2.77
C PRO A 226 7.85 28.20 -1.71
N HIS A 227 8.23 26.96 -1.90
CA HIS A 227 9.21 26.26 -1.09
C HIS A 227 10.26 25.64 -2.03
N SER A 228 11.50 26.11 -1.96
CA SER A 228 12.64 25.49 -2.65
C SER A 228 13.44 24.62 -1.68
N VAL A 229 14.28 23.76 -2.23
CA VAL A 229 15.20 22.94 -1.42
C VAL A 229 16.12 23.83 -0.61
N GLU A 230 16.56 24.97 -1.19
CA GLU A 230 17.42 25.94 -0.53
C GLU A 230 16.75 26.62 0.67
N THR A 231 15.48 27.01 0.51
CA THR A 231 14.72 27.66 1.61
C THR A 231 14.43 26.68 2.75
N MET A 232 14.06 25.42 2.42
CA MET A 232 13.84 24.39 3.41
C MET A 232 15.16 23.98 4.11
N ALA A 233 16.25 23.91 3.38
CA ALA A 233 17.59 23.62 3.93
C ALA A 233 18.08 24.71 4.87
N ALA A 234 17.85 25.99 4.50
CA ALA A 234 18.18 27.12 5.37
C ALA A 234 17.38 27.09 6.69
N GLN A 235 16.11 26.73 6.65
CA GLN A 235 15.28 26.54 7.88
C GLN A 235 15.81 25.40 8.74
N ALA A 236 16.39 24.38 8.15
CA ALA A 236 17.02 23.25 8.85
C ALA A 236 18.47 23.51 9.25
N HIS A 237 19.01 24.70 9.01
CA HIS A 237 20.44 25.05 9.21
C HIS A 237 21.39 24.09 8.51
N MET A 238 21.04 23.61 7.30
CA MET A 238 21.78 22.62 6.53
C MET A 238 22.15 23.12 5.15
N ALA A 239 23.24 22.57 4.59
CA ALA A 239 23.51 22.72 3.16
C ALA A 239 22.45 21.98 2.32
N PRO A 240 22.02 22.51 1.15
CA PRO A 240 20.93 21.93 0.34
C PRO A 240 21.10 20.44 0.01
N ARG A 241 22.31 20.01 -0.33
CA ARG A 241 22.62 18.61 -0.63
C ARG A 241 22.49 17.70 0.60
N THR A 242 22.91 18.16 1.76
CA THR A 242 22.77 17.44 3.04
C THR A 242 21.30 17.34 3.43
N PHE A 243 20.56 18.45 3.31
CA PHE A 243 19.12 18.50 3.54
C PHE A 243 18.38 17.52 2.64
N ALA A 244 18.57 17.55 1.32
CA ALA A 244 17.86 16.67 0.38
C ALA A 244 18.10 15.19 0.67
N ARG A 245 19.35 14.81 1.01
CA ARG A 245 19.70 13.43 1.41
C ARG A 245 18.97 13.03 2.70
N ARG A 246 19.02 13.89 3.73
CA ARG A 246 18.38 13.64 5.01
C ARG A 246 16.86 13.63 4.90
N PHE A 247 16.30 14.56 4.12
CA PHE A 247 14.87 14.63 3.86
C PHE A 247 14.35 13.33 3.22
N ARG A 248 15.08 12.81 2.22
CA ARG A 248 14.72 11.53 1.60
C ARG A 248 14.85 10.37 2.58
N ALA A 249 15.86 10.36 3.45
CA ALA A 249 15.99 9.33 4.49
C ALA A 249 14.85 9.37 5.52
N GLU A 250 14.36 10.57 5.91
CA GLU A 250 13.29 10.72 6.90
C GLU A 250 11.88 10.56 6.30
N THR A 251 11.65 10.95 5.03
CA THR A 251 10.32 11.00 4.42
C THR A 251 10.07 9.97 3.32
N GLY A 252 11.12 9.28 2.87
CA GLY A 252 11.06 8.34 1.75
C GLY A 252 10.96 8.99 0.36
N ALA A 253 10.91 10.34 0.26
CA ALA A 253 10.70 11.07 -0.99
C ALA A 253 11.68 12.25 -1.13
N THR A 254 11.87 12.75 -2.37
CA THR A 254 12.58 14.01 -2.54
C THR A 254 11.75 15.18 -1.97
N PRO A 255 12.37 16.30 -1.53
CA PRO A 255 11.62 17.46 -1.05
C PRO A 255 10.56 17.97 -2.03
N HIS A 256 10.88 17.97 -3.31
CA HIS A 256 9.96 18.39 -4.37
C HIS A 256 8.78 17.42 -4.53
N ASP A 257 9.02 16.12 -4.56
CA ASP A 257 7.96 15.11 -4.71
C ASP A 257 7.06 15.07 -3.49
N TRP A 258 7.64 15.17 -2.30
CA TRP A 258 6.89 15.26 -1.06
C TRP A 258 5.98 16.51 -1.03
N LEU A 259 6.53 17.70 -1.32
CA LEU A 259 5.77 18.95 -1.39
C LEU A 259 4.61 18.85 -2.41
N THR A 260 4.92 18.34 -3.60
CA THR A 260 3.91 18.15 -4.66
C THR A 260 2.80 17.20 -4.19
N ASN A 261 3.16 16.14 -3.48
CA ASN A 261 2.18 15.20 -2.92
C ASN A 261 1.27 15.87 -1.88
N GLN A 262 1.84 16.65 -0.94
CA GLN A 262 1.05 17.37 0.06
C GLN A 262 0.08 18.36 -0.58
N ARG A 263 0.52 19.05 -1.63
CA ARG A 263 -0.32 19.99 -2.41
C ARG A 263 -1.47 19.26 -3.14
N VAL A 264 -1.22 18.08 -3.70
CA VAL A 264 -2.26 17.26 -4.34
C VAL A 264 -3.26 16.76 -3.28
N LEU A 265 -2.80 16.35 -2.09
CA LEU A 265 -3.68 15.93 -1.00
C LEU A 265 -4.57 17.10 -0.51
N LEU A 266 -4.01 18.30 -0.40
CA LEU A 266 -4.80 19.50 -0.07
C LEU A 266 -5.82 19.81 -1.18
N ALA A 267 -5.43 19.72 -2.45
CA ALA A 267 -6.33 19.94 -3.58
C ALA A 267 -7.50 18.94 -3.57
N ARG A 268 -7.25 17.68 -3.25
CA ARG A 268 -8.31 16.66 -3.10
C ARG A 268 -9.32 17.07 -2.03
N ARG A 269 -8.84 17.41 -0.84
CA ARG A 269 -9.69 17.87 0.26
C ARG A 269 -10.56 19.08 -0.18
N LEU A 270 -9.96 20.09 -0.82
CA LEU A 270 -10.69 21.26 -1.28
C LEU A 270 -11.70 20.93 -2.40
N LEU A 271 -11.42 19.93 -3.24
CA LEU A 271 -12.37 19.44 -4.25
C LEU A 271 -13.56 18.71 -3.62
N GLU A 272 -13.34 17.98 -2.52
CA GLU A 272 -14.36 17.24 -1.78
C GLU A 272 -15.22 18.17 -0.90
N ASP A 273 -14.58 19.09 -0.18
CA ASP A 273 -15.20 19.85 0.92
C ASP A 273 -15.66 21.27 0.53
N SER A 274 -15.43 21.71 -0.72
CA SER A 274 -15.75 23.09 -1.13
C SER A 274 -16.29 23.22 -2.55
N GLU A 275 -16.94 24.37 -2.81
CA GLU A 275 -17.42 24.81 -4.14
C GLU A 275 -16.36 25.61 -4.92
N LEU A 276 -15.13 25.70 -4.42
CA LEU A 276 -14.09 26.52 -5.05
C LEU A 276 -13.77 26.05 -6.47
N GLY A 277 -13.62 27.00 -7.39
CA GLY A 277 -13.15 26.71 -8.75
C GLY A 277 -11.76 26.08 -8.77
N VAL A 278 -11.45 25.29 -9.80
CA VAL A 278 -10.15 24.61 -9.94
C VAL A 278 -8.98 25.60 -9.95
N ASP A 279 -9.18 26.80 -10.52
CA ASP A 279 -8.16 27.86 -10.53
C ASP A 279 -7.86 28.37 -9.11
N THR A 280 -8.90 28.61 -8.32
CA THR A 280 -8.76 29.03 -6.92
C THR A 280 -8.08 27.94 -6.08
N ILE A 281 -8.44 26.67 -6.31
CA ILE A 281 -7.80 25.53 -5.64
C ILE A 281 -6.33 25.45 -6.01
N ALA A 282 -5.98 25.63 -7.29
CA ALA A 282 -4.59 25.60 -7.73
C ALA A 282 -3.73 26.65 -7.01
N VAL A 283 -4.24 27.86 -6.85
CA VAL A 283 -3.55 28.93 -6.10
C VAL A 283 -3.42 28.57 -4.62
N ARG A 284 -4.51 28.16 -3.97
CA ARG A 284 -4.50 27.78 -2.54
C ARG A 284 -3.61 26.59 -2.21
N CYS A 285 -3.40 25.72 -3.18
CA CYS A 285 -2.50 24.59 -3.03
C CYS A 285 -1.05 24.88 -3.47
N GLY A 286 -0.76 26.11 -3.92
CA GLY A 286 0.60 26.51 -4.30
C GLY A 286 1.05 25.99 -5.67
N PHE A 287 0.12 25.59 -6.55
CA PHE A 287 0.45 25.19 -7.93
C PHE A 287 0.57 26.39 -8.89
N GLY A 288 0.13 27.57 -8.48
CA GLY A 288 0.15 28.79 -9.26
C GLY A 288 -0.83 28.83 -10.43
N SER A 289 -1.13 27.70 -11.08
CA SER A 289 -2.10 27.63 -12.18
C SER A 289 -2.89 26.32 -12.17
N ALA A 290 -4.12 26.37 -12.72
CA ALA A 290 -4.93 25.16 -12.90
C ALA A 290 -4.29 24.15 -13.87
N ALA A 291 -3.47 24.59 -14.81
CA ALA A 291 -2.75 23.71 -15.73
C ALA A 291 -1.73 22.85 -14.97
N THR A 292 -0.94 23.46 -14.08
CA THR A 292 0.03 22.77 -13.22
C THR A 292 -0.68 21.79 -12.26
N LEU A 293 -1.79 22.23 -11.65
CA LEU A 293 -2.60 21.34 -10.81
C LEU A 293 -3.12 20.14 -11.61
N ARG A 294 -3.71 20.34 -12.80
CA ARG A 294 -4.22 19.23 -13.63
C ARG A 294 -3.12 18.25 -14.00
N HIS A 295 -1.93 18.75 -14.36
CA HIS A 295 -0.78 17.90 -14.69
C HIS A 295 -0.40 16.98 -13.52
N HIS A 296 -0.13 17.55 -12.35
CA HIS A 296 0.30 16.77 -11.18
C HIS A 296 -0.83 15.88 -10.64
N PHE A 297 -2.06 16.34 -10.66
CA PHE A 297 -3.24 15.59 -10.23
C PHE A 297 -3.49 14.38 -11.13
N GLY A 298 -3.45 14.59 -12.46
CA GLY A 298 -3.59 13.52 -13.45
C GLY A 298 -2.47 12.49 -13.37
N HIS A 299 -1.21 12.93 -13.23
CA HIS A 299 -0.07 12.04 -13.12
C HIS A 299 -0.14 11.15 -11.85
N ARG A 300 -0.63 11.70 -10.72
CA ARG A 300 -0.64 10.98 -9.43
C ARG A 300 -1.93 10.19 -9.16
N LEU A 301 -3.06 10.62 -9.73
CA LEU A 301 -4.38 10.06 -9.41
C LEU A 301 -5.08 9.45 -10.63
N GLY A 302 -4.50 9.53 -11.82
CA GLY A 302 -5.06 8.99 -13.06
C GLY A 302 -6.35 9.65 -13.52
N THR A 303 -6.73 10.82 -12.94
CA THR A 303 -7.99 11.50 -13.23
C THR A 303 -7.83 13.03 -13.19
N THR A 304 -8.80 13.76 -13.76
CA THR A 304 -8.77 15.23 -13.68
C THR A 304 -9.41 15.73 -12.38
N PRO A 305 -9.02 16.94 -11.88
CA PRO A 305 -9.67 17.53 -10.71
C PRO A 305 -11.19 17.66 -10.84
N GLN A 306 -11.67 17.94 -12.03
CA GLN A 306 -13.11 18.11 -12.28
C GLN A 306 -13.86 16.76 -12.28
N ALA A 307 -13.32 15.73 -12.92
CA ALA A 307 -13.87 14.38 -12.88
C ALA A 307 -13.82 13.82 -11.45
N TYR A 308 -12.74 14.07 -10.72
CA TYR A 308 -12.62 13.71 -9.31
C TYR A 308 -13.73 14.36 -8.48
N ARG A 309 -13.96 15.67 -8.61
CA ARG A 309 -15.04 16.37 -7.91
C ARG A 309 -16.42 15.77 -8.23
N SER A 310 -16.75 15.56 -9.50
CA SER A 310 -18.05 14.99 -9.88
C SER A 310 -18.29 13.61 -9.28
N THR A 311 -17.26 12.79 -9.17
CA THR A 311 -17.35 11.46 -8.56
C THR A 311 -17.63 11.51 -7.06
N PHE A 312 -17.11 12.51 -6.36
CA PHE A 312 -17.22 12.59 -4.88
C PHE A 312 -18.37 13.49 -4.40
N LYS A 313 -18.83 14.44 -5.22
CA LYS A 313 -19.95 15.32 -4.88
C LYS A 313 -21.34 14.70 -5.03
N THR A 314 -21.52 13.77 -5.93
CA THR A 314 -22.82 13.15 -6.23
C THR A 314 -23.40 12.31 -5.06
N ARG A 315 -22.67 12.17 -3.93
CA ARG A 315 -23.05 11.37 -2.77
C ARG A 315 -23.28 12.15 -1.47
N ALA A 316 -23.29 13.47 -1.52
CA ALA A 316 -23.52 14.32 -0.33
C ALA A 316 -24.89 15.02 -0.36
N ALA A 317 -25.84 14.52 -1.16
CA ALA A 317 -27.24 15.00 -1.21
C ALA A 317 -28.21 13.95 -0.70
#